data_ee02e249299e07865cc3e039419f4e4e
#
_entry.id   ee02e249299e07865cc3e039419f4e4e
#
_cell.length_a   1.000
_cell.length_b   1.000
_cell.length_c   1.000
_cell.angle_alpha   90.00
_cell.angle_beta   90.00
_cell.angle_gamma   90.00
#
_symmetry.space_group_name_H-M   'P 1'
#
loop_
_entity.id
_entity.type
_entity.pdbx_description
1 polymer ?
#
loop_
_entity_poly.entity_id
_entity_poly.type
_entity_poly.pdbx_seq_one_letter_code
_entity_poly.pdbx_strand_id
1 'polypeptide(L)'
;MNYPEELIQKSKELIKKLCVDIKERCVGSEGNREATAFFENELIFSGWRAEKQEFGAIDWINGGALLKADGVDFDVLVSPYSLGCSVKAELVHASTADQLEKLN
;
A
#
# COMPACT_ATOMS: atom_id res chain seq x y z
N MET A 1 -12.94 30.45 1.06
CA MET A 1 -11.52 30.70 0.72
C MET A 1 -11.35 30.48 -0.78
N ASN A 2 -11.00 31.52 -1.55
CA ASN A 2 -10.70 31.35 -2.98
C ASN A 2 -9.19 31.14 -3.13
N TYR A 3 -8.81 29.94 -3.55
CA TYR A 3 -7.43 29.67 -3.92
C TYR A 3 -7.15 30.12 -5.35
N PRO A 4 -5.93 30.55 -5.67
CA PRO A 4 -5.53 30.84 -7.04
C PRO A 4 -5.78 29.63 -7.95
N GLU A 5 -6.28 29.84 -9.17
CA GLU A 5 -6.59 28.78 -10.13
C GLU A 5 -5.35 27.90 -10.43
N GLU A 6 -4.19 28.52 -10.52
CA GLU A 6 -2.91 27.81 -10.71
C GLU A 6 -2.61 26.80 -9.60
N LEU A 7 -2.90 27.14 -8.34
CA LEU A 7 -2.69 26.24 -7.21
C LEU A 7 -3.67 25.05 -7.27
N ILE A 8 -4.91 25.32 -7.66
CA ILE A 8 -5.93 24.27 -7.83
C ILE A 8 -5.50 23.31 -8.94
N GLN A 9 -5.06 23.85 -10.08
CA GLN A 9 -4.60 23.05 -11.21
C GLN A 9 -3.37 22.21 -10.85
N LYS A 10 -2.36 22.80 -10.21
CA LYS A 10 -1.16 22.08 -9.75
C LYS A 10 -1.53 20.96 -8.77
N SER A 11 -2.45 21.21 -7.84
CA SER A 11 -2.91 20.20 -6.89
C SER A 11 -3.58 19.01 -7.60
N LYS A 12 -4.40 19.25 -8.62
CA LYS A 12 -5.02 18.19 -9.43
C LYS A 12 -3.99 17.36 -10.17
N GLU A 13 -2.95 17.98 -10.73
CA GLU A 13 -1.85 17.31 -11.41
C GLU A 13 -1.06 16.39 -10.47
N LEU A 14 -0.73 16.87 -9.28
CA LEU A 14 -0.04 16.10 -8.25
C LEU A 14 -0.86 14.88 -7.81
N ILE A 15 -2.16 15.09 -7.56
CA ILE A 15 -3.08 14.00 -7.19
C ILE A 15 -3.19 12.99 -8.33
N LYS A 16 -3.36 13.45 -9.57
CA LYS A 16 -3.42 12.57 -10.74
C LYS A 16 -2.15 11.73 -10.85
N LYS A 17 -0.97 12.37 -10.80
CA LYS A 17 0.31 11.66 -10.88
C LYS A 17 0.44 10.58 -9.79
N LEU A 18 0.17 10.94 -8.53
CA LEU A 18 0.38 10.05 -7.39
C LEU A 18 -0.72 9.01 -7.18
N CYS A 19 -1.96 9.26 -7.63
CA CYS A 19 -3.11 8.38 -7.34
C CYS A 19 -3.64 7.63 -8.57
N VAL A 20 -3.27 8.06 -9.78
CA VAL A 20 -3.77 7.46 -11.04
C VAL A 20 -2.62 6.91 -11.87
N ASP A 21 -1.59 7.73 -12.13
CA ASP A 21 -0.51 7.36 -13.03
C ASP A 21 0.44 6.34 -12.36
N ILE A 22 0.73 6.52 -11.07
CA ILE A 22 1.49 5.55 -10.26
C ILE A 22 0.51 4.62 -9.57
N LYS A 23 0.35 3.41 -10.11
CA LYS A 23 -0.69 2.45 -9.69
C LYS A 23 -0.53 1.94 -8.27
N GLU A 24 0.71 1.75 -7.82
CA GLU A 24 1.02 1.28 -6.48
C GLU A 24 2.26 1.97 -5.93
N ARG A 25 2.33 2.11 -4.60
CA ARG A 25 3.44 2.77 -3.91
C ARG A 25 3.83 2.03 -2.63
N CYS A 26 3.68 0.71 -2.65
CA CYS A 26 4.15 -0.11 -1.55
C CYS A 26 5.65 0.08 -1.35
N VAL A 27 6.10 0.12 -0.12
CA VAL A 27 7.53 0.25 0.20
C VAL A 27 8.30 -0.89 -0.48
N GLY A 28 9.39 -0.56 -1.18
CA GLY A 28 10.18 -1.51 -1.95
C GLY A 28 9.76 -1.67 -3.41
N SER A 29 8.55 -1.24 -3.80
CA SER A 29 8.04 -1.35 -5.17
C SER A 29 8.67 -0.36 -6.14
N GLU A 30 8.54 -0.62 -7.43
CA GLU A 30 8.95 0.31 -8.48
C GLU A 30 8.16 1.63 -8.40
N GLY A 31 6.85 1.55 -8.18
CA GLY A 31 5.99 2.72 -8.04
C GLY A 31 6.35 3.58 -6.81
N ASN A 32 6.86 2.98 -5.73
CA ASN A 32 7.40 3.75 -4.60
C ASN A 32 8.64 4.55 -5.02
N ARG A 33 9.55 3.95 -5.77
CA ARG A 33 10.74 4.66 -6.30
C ARG A 33 10.36 5.76 -7.26
N GLU A 34 9.39 5.52 -8.16
CA GLU A 34 8.88 6.52 -9.09
C GLU A 34 8.25 7.71 -8.33
N ALA A 35 7.43 7.44 -7.32
CA ALA A 35 6.80 8.48 -6.50
C ALA A 35 7.84 9.31 -5.72
N THR A 36 8.87 8.66 -5.18
CA THR A 36 9.95 9.35 -4.47
C THR A 36 10.76 10.24 -5.41
N ALA A 37 11.12 9.75 -6.60
CA ALA A 37 11.82 10.53 -7.60
C ALA A 37 10.98 11.72 -8.11
N PHE A 38 9.68 11.50 -8.31
CA PHE A 38 8.76 12.57 -8.67
C PHE A 38 8.72 13.66 -7.60
N PHE A 39 8.57 13.28 -6.34
CA PHE A 39 8.55 14.23 -5.21
C PHE A 39 9.85 15.02 -5.09
N GLU A 40 11.00 14.36 -5.25
CA GLU A 40 12.30 15.04 -5.28
C GLU A 40 12.37 16.11 -6.36
N ASN A 41 11.93 15.77 -7.59
CA ASN A 41 11.93 16.71 -8.71
C ASN A 41 11.03 17.92 -8.44
N GLU A 42 9.86 17.74 -7.84
CA GLU A 42 8.96 18.82 -7.47
C GLU A 42 9.58 19.76 -6.40
N LEU A 43 10.32 19.20 -5.44
CA LEU A 43 11.05 20.00 -4.44
C LEU A 43 12.17 20.82 -5.09
N ILE A 44 12.98 20.19 -5.95
CA ILE A 44 14.08 20.88 -6.66
C ILE A 44 13.53 21.98 -7.55
N PHE A 45 12.45 21.70 -8.30
CA PHE A 45 11.79 22.70 -9.14
C PHE A 45 11.26 23.88 -8.33
N SER A 46 10.82 23.63 -7.11
CA SER A 46 10.36 24.68 -6.16
C SER A 46 11.51 25.41 -5.44
N GLY A 47 12.75 25.15 -5.81
CA GLY A 47 13.93 25.80 -5.24
C GLY A 47 14.44 25.19 -3.93
N TRP A 48 13.94 24.02 -3.53
CA TRP A 48 14.44 23.31 -2.35
C TRP A 48 15.67 22.45 -2.69
N ARG A 49 16.53 22.28 -1.71
CA ARG A 49 17.58 21.26 -1.76
C ARG A 49 17.03 19.96 -1.19
N ALA A 50 17.02 18.91 -2.00
CA ALA A 50 16.62 17.58 -1.57
C ALA A 50 17.86 16.75 -1.21
N GLU A 51 17.75 15.92 -0.17
CA GLU A 51 18.73 14.91 0.23
C GLU A 51 17.99 13.58 0.39
N LYS A 52 18.54 12.52 -0.21
CA LYS A 52 17.99 11.17 -0.13
C LYS A 52 18.83 10.28 0.75
N GLN A 53 18.17 9.50 1.59
CA GLN A 53 18.77 8.39 2.30
C GLN A 53 18.14 7.09 1.83
N GLU A 54 18.95 6.21 1.25
CA GLU A 54 18.50 4.91 0.76
C GLU A 54 18.61 3.84 1.85
N PHE A 55 17.67 2.93 1.89
CA PHE A 55 17.69 1.75 2.74
C PHE A 55 17.10 0.55 2.01
N GLY A 56 17.53 -0.65 2.38
CA GLY A 56 17.00 -1.89 1.83
C GLY A 56 15.54 -2.11 2.26
N ALA A 57 14.69 -2.48 1.31
CA ALA A 57 13.30 -2.84 1.57
C ALA A 57 12.93 -4.09 0.74
N ILE A 58 11.97 -4.86 1.25
CA ILE A 58 11.42 -6.02 0.54
C ILE A 58 10.24 -5.54 -0.27
N ASP A 59 10.26 -5.84 -1.56
CA ASP A 59 9.11 -5.66 -2.43
C ASP A 59 8.04 -6.72 -2.12
N TRP A 60 6.77 -6.36 -2.32
CA TRP A 60 5.64 -7.23 -2.10
C TRP A 60 4.61 -7.06 -3.21
N ILE A 61 4.22 -8.18 -3.80
CA ILE A 61 3.21 -8.23 -4.85
C ILE A 61 1.93 -8.84 -4.29
N ASN A 62 0.82 -8.12 -4.38
CA ASN A 62 -0.48 -8.63 -4.01
C ASN A 62 -1.00 -9.63 -5.06
N GLY A 63 -0.92 -10.90 -4.75
CA GLY A 63 -1.47 -11.99 -5.57
C GLY A 63 -2.97 -12.23 -5.40
N GLY A 64 -3.63 -11.46 -4.53
CA GLY A 64 -5.04 -11.66 -4.18
C GLY A 64 -5.23 -12.70 -3.09
N ALA A 65 -6.46 -12.81 -2.60
CA ALA A 65 -6.89 -13.81 -1.64
C ALA A 65 -8.30 -14.31 -1.95
N LEU A 66 -8.58 -15.54 -1.57
CA LEU A 66 -9.90 -16.15 -1.64
C LEU A 66 -10.14 -16.91 -0.35
N LEU A 67 -11.26 -16.65 0.30
CA LEU A 67 -11.71 -17.40 1.47
C LEU A 67 -13.10 -17.98 1.20
N LYS A 68 -13.22 -19.28 1.39
CA LYS A 68 -14.52 -20.00 1.33
C LYS A 68 -14.75 -20.75 2.63
N ALA A 69 -15.95 -20.61 3.19
CA ALA A 69 -16.40 -21.44 4.30
C ALA A 69 -17.86 -21.82 4.09
N ASP A 70 -18.18 -23.10 4.30
CA ASP A 70 -19.55 -23.67 4.13
C ASP A 70 -20.21 -23.34 2.79
N GLY A 71 -19.40 -23.30 1.72
CA GLY A 71 -19.88 -22.97 0.37
C GLY A 71 -20.12 -21.50 0.09
N VAL A 72 -19.81 -20.61 1.04
CA VAL A 72 -19.92 -19.16 0.92
C VAL A 72 -18.55 -18.55 0.63
N ASP A 73 -18.50 -17.65 -0.33
CA ASP A 73 -17.32 -16.83 -0.63
C ASP A 73 -17.33 -15.58 0.24
N PHE A 74 -16.20 -15.29 0.86
CA PHE A 74 -16.01 -14.09 1.69
C PHE A 74 -15.11 -13.09 0.96
N ASP A 75 -15.49 -11.81 1.04
CA ASP A 75 -14.65 -10.71 0.61
C ASP A 75 -13.52 -10.52 1.63
N VAL A 76 -12.28 -10.65 1.17
CA VAL A 76 -11.09 -10.65 2.03
C VAL A 76 -9.98 -9.81 1.43
N LEU A 77 -9.19 -9.21 2.31
CA LEU A 77 -8.00 -8.44 1.97
C LEU A 77 -6.74 -9.21 2.38
N VAL A 78 -5.74 -9.17 1.52
CA VAL A 78 -4.42 -9.71 1.83
C VAL A 78 -3.70 -8.79 2.80
N SER A 79 -3.15 -9.34 3.87
CA SER A 79 -2.24 -8.60 4.73
C SER A 79 -0.91 -8.37 3.99
N PRO A 80 -0.40 -7.12 3.92
CA PRO A 80 0.90 -6.84 3.31
C PRO A 80 2.01 -7.73 3.88
N TYR A 81 2.91 -8.15 3.00
CA TYR A 81 4.07 -9.01 3.33
C TYR A 81 3.73 -10.39 3.89
N SER A 82 2.46 -10.83 3.82
CA SER A 82 2.10 -12.19 4.17
C SER A 82 2.60 -13.17 3.12
N LEU A 83 3.04 -14.34 3.59
CA LEU A 83 3.41 -15.41 2.67
C LEU A 83 2.17 -16.01 2.01
N GLY A 84 2.30 -16.37 0.73
CA GLY A 84 1.24 -17.08 0.02
C GLY A 84 1.01 -18.47 0.64
N CYS A 85 -0.27 -18.85 0.77
CA CYS A 85 -0.64 -20.20 1.19
C CYS A 85 -1.90 -20.68 0.45
N SER A 86 -2.07 -21.99 0.40
CA SER A 86 -3.33 -22.61 0.00
C SER A 86 -3.61 -23.72 1.02
N VAL A 87 -4.65 -23.52 1.82
CA VAL A 87 -4.94 -24.41 2.95
C VAL A 87 -6.44 -24.69 3.03
N LYS A 88 -6.77 -25.92 3.44
CA LYS A 88 -8.12 -26.31 3.86
C LYS A 88 -8.03 -26.78 5.29
N ALA A 89 -8.71 -26.12 6.20
CA ALA A 89 -8.67 -26.40 7.62
C ALA A 89 -10.01 -26.07 8.27
N GLU A 90 -10.19 -26.54 9.50
CA GLU A 90 -11.31 -26.13 10.35
C GLU A 90 -11.10 -24.69 10.81
N LEU A 91 -12.17 -23.89 10.81
CA LEU A 91 -12.14 -22.53 11.31
C LEU A 91 -12.37 -22.54 12.82
N VAL A 92 -11.41 -22.04 13.57
CA VAL A 92 -11.51 -21.87 15.02
C VAL A 92 -11.40 -20.38 15.31
N HIS A 93 -12.23 -19.87 16.22
CA HIS A 93 -12.18 -18.47 16.60
C HIS A 93 -11.71 -18.28 18.04
N ALA A 94 -10.99 -17.20 18.29
CA ALA A 94 -10.62 -16.75 19.63
C ALA A 94 -10.94 -15.27 19.77
N SER A 95 -11.63 -14.92 20.86
CA SER A 95 -12.00 -13.53 21.17
C SER A 95 -11.08 -12.86 22.19
N THR A 96 -10.21 -13.64 22.81
CA THR A 96 -9.23 -13.18 23.82
C THR A 96 -7.87 -13.83 23.59
N ALA A 97 -6.81 -13.22 24.11
CA ALA A 97 -5.47 -13.81 24.06
C ALA A 97 -5.41 -15.18 24.74
N ASP A 98 -6.07 -15.32 25.90
CA ASP A 98 -6.13 -16.60 26.64
C ASP A 98 -6.83 -17.72 25.84
N GLN A 99 -7.82 -17.37 25.03
CA GLN A 99 -8.47 -18.33 24.14
C GLN A 99 -7.55 -18.73 22.99
N LEU A 100 -6.80 -17.78 22.42
CA LEU A 100 -5.85 -18.04 21.37
C LEU A 100 -4.72 -18.98 21.82
N GLU A 101 -4.18 -18.76 23.02
CA GLU A 101 -3.14 -19.60 23.62
C GLU A 101 -3.58 -21.05 23.84
N LYS A 102 -4.89 -21.27 24.02
CA LYS A 102 -5.48 -22.60 24.24
C LYS A 102 -5.81 -23.36 22.94
N LEU A 103 -5.61 -22.73 21.78
CA LEU A 103 -5.85 -23.37 20.47
C LEU A 103 -4.67 -24.22 19.96
N ASN A 104 -3.67 -24.50 20.78
CA ASN A 104 -2.50 -25.35 20.45
C ASN A 104 -2.81 -26.84 20.51
#